data_4d5d1608c21954a6bd158eb843c811b9
#
_entry.id   4d5d1608c21954a6bd158eb843c811b9
#
_cell.length_a   1.000
_cell.length_b   1.000
_cell.length_c   1.000
_cell.angle_alpha   90.00
_cell.angle_beta   90.00
_cell.angle_gamma   90.00
#
_symmetry.space_group_name_H-M   'P 1'
#
loop_
_entity.id
_entity.type
_entity.pdbx_description
1 polymer ?
#
loop_
_entity_poly.entity_id
_entity_poly.type
_entity_poly.pdbx_seq_one_letter_code
_entity_poly.pdbx_strand_id
1 'polypeptide(L)'
;MGEGARCPWAKTEHEILYHDTEWCRPCRDDRALFELLELEGFQAGLSWKLILERRAAFADFEPAALAGWGEDEVEAALAAPGVIKNRSKARCAVTNARAFLAVAEEWGSFARYLWHWVDGVPVDHRLERPEDMPGEDDLSRRVSADLKKRGFRFVGPVIVYSYLQGAGLINDHLVTCPWHGEGL
;
A
#
# COMPACT_ATOMS: atom_id res chain seq x y z
N MET A 1 -13.87 24.22 4.27
CA MET A 1 -12.55 23.74 3.82
C MET A 1 -11.54 24.62 4.53
N GLY A 2 -10.78 24.07 5.47
CA GLY A 2 -9.81 24.81 6.27
C GLY A 2 -8.65 25.33 5.43
N GLU A 3 -8.13 26.53 5.77
CA GLU A 3 -6.96 27.14 5.14
C GLU A 3 -5.63 26.47 5.54
N GLY A 4 -5.62 25.17 5.77
CA GLY A 4 -4.41 24.41 6.07
C GLY A 4 -3.62 24.06 4.80
N ALA A 5 -2.29 23.97 4.92
CA ALA A 5 -1.47 23.50 3.82
C ALA A 5 -1.51 21.96 3.74
N ARG A 6 -1.62 21.43 2.53
CA ARG A 6 -1.47 19.98 2.24
C ARG A 6 -0.10 19.48 2.74
N CYS A 7 -0.01 18.20 3.08
CA CYS A 7 1.28 17.60 3.46
C CYS A 7 2.34 17.85 2.38
N PRO A 8 3.55 18.32 2.74
CA PRO A 8 4.53 18.84 1.77
C PRO A 8 5.10 17.83 0.76
N TRP A 9 4.89 16.54 0.99
CA TRP A 9 5.34 15.50 0.06
C TRP A 9 4.48 15.44 -1.21
N ALA A 10 3.20 15.79 -1.14
CA ALA A 10 2.27 15.77 -2.26
C ALA A 10 2.46 17.01 -3.16
N LYS A 11 3.29 16.86 -4.19
CA LYS A 11 3.74 17.97 -5.06
C LYS A 11 3.25 17.88 -6.49
N THR A 12 3.14 16.66 -7.03
CA THR A 12 2.69 16.43 -8.40
C THR A 12 1.18 16.18 -8.44
N GLU A 13 0.56 16.30 -9.60
CA GLU A 13 -0.88 16.08 -9.77
C GLU A 13 -1.32 14.70 -9.25
N HIS A 14 -0.57 13.64 -9.57
CA HIS A 14 -0.85 12.28 -9.09
C HIS A 14 -0.67 12.14 -7.58
N GLU A 15 0.38 12.73 -7.00
CA GLU A 15 0.61 12.71 -5.55
C GLU A 15 -0.48 13.50 -4.81
N ILE A 16 -0.91 14.65 -5.35
CA ILE A 16 -1.98 15.46 -4.81
C ILE A 16 -3.30 14.68 -4.84
N LEU A 17 -3.63 14.06 -5.97
CA LEU A 17 -4.85 13.26 -6.08
C LEU A 17 -4.84 12.11 -5.06
N TYR A 18 -3.76 11.34 -5.00
CA TYR A 18 -3.61 10.24 -4.05
C TYR A 18 -3.71 10.71 -2.59
N HIS A 19 -3.01 11.80 -2.23
CA HIS A 19 -3.07 12.39 -0.90
C HIS A 19 -4.49 12.81 -0.51
N ASP A 20 -5.22 13.47 -1.43
CA ASP A 20 -6.52 14.06 -1.13
C ASP A 20 -7.65 13.03 -1.12
N THR A 21 -7.48 11.89 -1.80
CA THR A 21 -8.58 10.93 -2.01
C THR A 21 -8.35 9.54 -1.41
N GLU A 22 -7.11 9.16 -1.13
CA GLU A 22 -6.79 7.78 -0.72
C GLU A 22 -5.90 7.71 0.53
N TRP A 23 -4.79 8.44 0.57
CA TRP A 23 -3.79 8.34 1.63
C TRP A 23 -4.38 8.62 3.01
N CYS A 24 -4.09 7.73 3.97
CA CYS A 24 -4.61 7.74 5.35
C CYS A 24 -6.15 7.61 5.45
N ARG A 25 -6.84 7.23 4.37
CA ARG A 25 -8.28 6.95 4.42
C ARG A 25 -8.54 5.47 4.67
N PRO A 26 -9.40 5.10 5.65
CA PRO A 26 -9.69 3.71 5.97
C PRO A 26 -10.19 2.91 4.77
N CYS A 27 -9.37 2.00 4.25
CA CYS A 27 -9.71 1.08 3.18
C CYS A 27 -10.04 -0.30 3.74
N ARG A 28 -11.17 -0.89 3.31
CA ARG A 28 -11.63 -2.24 3.68
C ARG A 28 -12.00 -3.09 2.46
N ASP A 29 -11.67 -2.63 1.28
CA ASP A 29 -11.84 -3.37 0.04
C ASP A 29 -10.59 -4.20 -0.25
N ASP A 30 -10.74 -5.51 -0.31
CA ASP A 30 -9.63 -6.45 -0.46
C ASP A 30 -8.86 -6.23 -1.78
N ARG A 31 -9.55 -5.87 -2.86
CA ARG A 31 -8.91 -5.59 -4.15
C ARG A 31 -8.04 -4.34 -4.07
N ALA A 32 -8.57 -3.25 -3.50
CA ALA A 32 -7.82 -2.01 -3.32
C ALA A 32 -6.62 -2.20 -2.37
N LEU A 33 -6.79 -3.00 -1.31
CA LEU A 33 -5.71 -3.36 -0.40
C LEU A 33 -4.63 -4.19 -1.07
N PHE A 34 -4.98 -5.11 -1.99
CA PHE A 34 -4.00 -5.86 -2.76
C PHE A 34 -3.26 -4.99 -3.77
N GLU A 35 -4.00 -4.17 -4.55
CA GLU A 35 -3.38 -3.22 -5.48
C GLU A 35 -2.36 -2.33 -4.76
N LEU A 36 -2.75 -1.74 -3.63
CA LEU A 36 -1.88 -0.87 -2.85
C LEU A 36 -0.64 -1.62 -2.34
N LEU A 37 -0.78 -2.86 -1.85
CA LEU A 37 0.34 -3.69 -1.40
C LEU A 37 1.35 -3.89 -2.54
N GLU A 38 0.88 -4.16 -3.75
CA GLU A 38 1.75 -4.34 -4.90
C GLU A 38 2.40 -3.02 -5.35
N LEU A 39 1.67 -1.91 -5.34
CA LEU A 39 2.24 -0.59 -5.63
C LEU A 39 3.40 -0.25 -4.68
N GLU A 40 3.23 -0.47 -3.38
CA GLU A 40 4.27 -0.27 -2.37
C GLU A 40 5.45 -1.24 -2.55
N GLY A 41 5.19 -2.49 -2.85
CA GLY A 41 6.23 -3.47 -3.18
C GLY A 41 7.03 -3.09 -4.43
N PHE A 42 6.34 -2.57 -5.46
CA PHE A 42 6.99 -2.07 -6.67
C PHE A 42 7.72 -0.75 -6.45
N GLN A 43 7.36 0.03 -5.44
CA GLN A 43 8.03 1.28 -5.09
C GLN A 43 9.45 1.05 -4.55
N ALA A 44 9.78 -0.11 -4.00
CA ALA A 44 11.11 -0.38 -3.46
C ALA A 44 12.23 0.01 -4.44
N GLY A 45 13.01 1.04 -4.08
CA GLY A 45 14.09 1.60 -4.91
C GLY A 45 13.64 2.55 -6.03
N LEU A 46 12.37 2.96 -6.05
CA LEU A 46 11.79 3.91 -7.00
C LEU A 46 11.10 5.05 -6.24
N SER A 47 10.72 6.13 -6.94
CA SER A 47 9.92 7.20 -6.35
C SER A 47 8.42 6.85 -6.36
N TRP A 48 7.69 7.30 -5.34
CA TRP A 48 6.23 7.15 -5.29
C TRP A 48 5.54 7.82 -6.50
N LYS A 49 6.02 9.00 -6.89
CA LYS A 49 5.58 9.68 -8.11
C LYS A 49 5.58 8.74 -9.32
N LEU A 50 6.69 8.02 -9.57
CA LEU A 50 6.78 7.09 -10.70
C LEU A 50 5.76 5.96 -10.61
N ILE A 51 5.52 5.45 -9.40
CA ILE A 51 4.53 4.39 -9.17
C ILE A 51 3.13 4.89 -9.52
N LEU A 52 2.75 6.06 -9.02
CA LEU A 52 1.44 6.66 -9.32
C LEU A 52 1.25 6.96 -10.81
N GLU A 53 2.28 7.47 -11.49
CA GLU A 53 2.27 7.69 -12.94
C GLU A 53 2.09 6.39 -13.75
N ARG A 54 2.47 5.25 -13.18
CA ARG A 54 2.38 3.91 -13.79
C ARG A 54 1.23 3.07 -13.24
N ARG A 55 0.43 3.60 -12.33
CA ARG A 55 -0.61 2.87 -11.61
C ARG A 55 -1.60 2.17 -12.55
N ALA A 56 -1.92 2.76 -13.69
CA ALA A 56 -2.81 2.15 -14.67
C ALA A 56 -2.32 0.77 -15.18
N ALA A 57 -1.01 0.50 -15.12
CA ALA A 57 -0.46 -0.80 -15.49
C ALA A 57 -0.73 -1.90 -14.42
N PHE A 58 -1.24 -1.54 -13.26
CA PHE A 58 -1.63 -2.45 -12.18
C PHE A 58 -3.16 -2.67 -12.12
N ALA A 59 -3.94 -2.04 -13.00
CA ALA A 59 -5.40 -2.13 -12.98
C ALA A 59 -5.95 -3.57 -13.12
N ASP A 60 -5.18 -4.45 -13.79
CA ASP A 60 -5.53 -5.86 -13.98
C ASP A 60 -4.91 -6.79 -12.91
N PHE A 61 -4.31 -6.24 -11.85
CA PHE A 61 -3.73 -7.02 -10.74
C PHE A 61 -4.83 -7.54 -9.81
N GLU A 62 -5.65 -8.45 -10.33
CA GLU A 62 -6.62 -9.20 -9.54
C GLU A 62 -5.94 -10.37 -8.84
N PRO A 63 -6.02 -10.50 -7.50
CA PRO A 63 -5.33 -11.56 -6.77
C PRO A 63 -5.66 -12.95 -7.28
N ALA A 64 -6.94 -13.22 -7.60
CA ALA A 64 -7.37 -14.53 -8.10
C ALA A 64 -6.78 -14.87 -9.47
N ALA A 65 -6.64 -13.90 -10.36
CA ALA A 65 -6.02 -14.08 -11.66
C ALA A 65 -4.50 -14.26 -11.53
N LEU A 66 -3.84 -13.34 -10.78
CA LEU A 66 -2.38 -13.38 -10.60
C LEU A 66 -1.91 -14.67 -9.93
N ALA A 67 -2.66 -15.21 -8.97
CA ALA A 67 -2.28 -16.44 -8.27
C ALA A 67 -2.10 -17.63 -9.21
N GLY A 68 -2.77 -17.63 -10.36
CA GLY A 68 -2.67 -18.65 -11.41
C GLY A 68 -1.54 -18.43 -12.41
N TRP A 69 -0.88 -17.27 -12.40
CA TRP A 69 0.15 -16.96 -13.40
C TRP A 69 1.36 -17.86 -13.28
N GLY A 70 1.89 -18.29 -14.47
CA GLY A 70 3.18 -18.89 -14.65
C GLY A 70 4.18 -17.90 -15.27
N GLU A 71 5.32 -18.44 -15.75
CA GLU A 71 6.37 -17.60 -16.35
C GLU A 71 5.93 -16.90 -17.63
N ASP A 72 5.09 -17.54 -18.44
CA ASP A 72 4.64 -16.97 -19.72
C ASP A 72 3.76 -15.72 -19.49
N GLU A 73 2.86 -15.74 -18.51
CA GLU A 73 2.04 -14.60 -18.15
C GLU A 73 2.89 -13.48 -17.52
N VAL A 74 3.89 -13.82 -16.70
CA VAL A 74 4.84 -12.85 -16.13
C VAL A 74 5.63 -12.15 -17.26
N GLU A 75 6.14 -12.90 -18.24
CA GLU A 75 6.87 -12.31 -19.38
C GLU A 75 5.95 -11.44 -20.26
N ALA A 76 4.73 -11.88 -20.50
CA ALA A 76 3.73 -11.11 -21.25
C ALA A 76 3.41 -9.78 -20.52
N ALA A 77 3.22 -9.82 -19.20
CA ALA A 77 3.00 -8.62 -18.38
C ALA A 77 4.18 -7.66 -18.45
N LEU A 78 5.42 -8.19 -18.35
CA LEU A 78 6.65 -7.37 -18.46
C LEU A 78 6.82 -6.74 -19.84
N ALA A 79 6.25 -7.31 -20.90
CA ALA A 79 6.28 -6.76 -22.24
C ALA A 79 5.26 -5.62 -22.45
N ALA A 80 4.23 -5.52 -21.58
CA ALA A 80 3.16 -4.53 -21.71
C ALA A 80 3.69 -3.09 -21.56
N PRO A 81 3.09 -2.12 -22.27
CA PRO A 81 3.44 -0.71 -22.14
C PRO A 81 3.17 -0.20 -20.72
N GLY A 82 4.03 0.67 -20.22
CA GLY A 82 3.84 1.31 -18.92
C GLY A 82 4.26 0.48 -17.69
N VAL A 83 4.44 -0.83 -17.84
CA VAL A 83 4.85 -1.72 -16.76
C VAL A 83 6.29 -1.46 -16.32
N ILE A 84 6.52 -1.51 -15.01
CA ILE A 84 7.85 -1.46 -14.41
C ILE A 84 8.57 -2.78 -14.68
N LYS A 85 9.59 -2.72 -15.55
CA LYS A 85 10.30 -3.92 -16.04
C LYS A 85 11.23 -4.50 -14.97
N ASN A 86 10.67 -5.14 -13.96
CA ASN A 86 11.41 -5.85 -12.93
C ASN A 86 10.80 -7.25 -12.73
N ARG A 87 11.45 -8.27 -13.34
CA ARG A 87 11.01 -9.67 -13.29
C ARG A 87 10.89 -10.21 -11.86
N SER A 88 11.80 -9.84 -10.96
CA SER A 88 11.74 -10.28 -9.57
C SER A 88 10.48 -9.79 -8.89
N LYS A 89 10.13 -8.50 -9.07
CA LYS A 89 8.91 -7.91 -8.50
C LYS A 89 7.65 -8.53 -9.12
N ALA A 90 7.61 -8.75 -10.44
CA ALA A 90 6.49 -9.39 -11.10
C ALA A 90 6.24 -10.81 -10.58
N ARG A 91 7.30 -11.63 -10.43
CA ARG A 91 7.18 -12.96 -9.79
C ARG A 91 6.72 -12.88 -8.33
N CYS A 92 7.16 -11.85 -7.60
CA CYS A 92 6.73 -11.65 -6.22
C CYS A 92 5.26 -11.25 -6.14
N ALA A 93 4.71 -10.51 -7.09
CA ALA A 93 3.28 -10.21 -7.15
C ALA A 93 2.44 -11.49 -7.25
N VAL A 94 2.88 -12.48 -8.06
CA VAL A 94 2.23 -13.81 -8.11
C VAL A 94 2.29 -14.53 -6.77
N THR A 95 3.45 -14.48 -6.10
CA THR A 95 3.62 -15.09 -4.77
C THR A 95 2.74 -14.40 -3.73
N ASN A 96 2.69 -13.07 -3.76
CA ASN A 96 1.86 -12.26 -2.87
C ASN A 96 0.36 -12.51 -3.09
N ALA A 97 -0.08 -12.67 -4.34
CA ALA A 97 -1.46 -13.00 -4.66
C ALA A 97 -1.91 -14.32 -4.01
N ARG A 98 -1.06 -15.36 -4.09
CA ARG A 98 -1.33 -16.65 -3.42
C ARG A 98 -1.39 -16.52 -1.91
N ALA A 99 -0.46 -15.80 -1.30
CA ALA A 99 -0.43 -15.54 0.14
C ALA A 99 -1.65 -14.70 0.58
N PHE A 100 -2.02 -13.71 -0.21
CA PHE A 100 -3.18 -12.85 0.03
C PHE A 100 -4.48 -13.65 0.07
N LEU A 101 -4.70 -14.51 -0.92
CA LEU A 101 -5.90 -15.37 -0.97
C LEU A 101 -5.94 -16.35 0.21
N ALA A 102 -4.81 -16.94 0.61
CA ALA A 102 -4.74 -17.82 1.77
C ALA A 102 -5.10 -17.08 3.08
N VAL A 103 -4.62 -15.83 3.24
CA VAL A 103 -5.00 -14.99 4.40
C VAL A 103 -6.48 -14.62 4.35
N ALA A 104 -7.00 -14.25 3.18
CA ALA A 104 -8.40 -13.91 3.02
C ALA A 104 -9.32 -15.11 3.34
N GLU A 105 -8.92 -16.33 2.95
CA GLU A 105 -9.64 -17.56 3.31
C GLU A 105 -9.61 -17.82 4.83
N GLU A 106 -8.44 -17.68 5.48
CA GLU A 106 -8.28 -17.91 6.94
C GLU A 106 -9.13 -16.92 7.78
N TRP A 107 -9.16 -15.64 7.38
CA TRP A 107 -9.77 -14.56 8.14
C TRP A 107 -11.17 -14.15 7.67
N GLY A 108 -11.63 -14.71 6.55
CA GLY A 108 -12.87 -14.33 5.86
C GLY A 108 -12.74 -13.10 4.96
N SER A 109 -11.66 -12.31 5.08
CA SER A 109 -11.17 -11.29 4.14
C SER A 109 -9.78 -10.83 4.55
N PHE A 110 -9.01 -10.29 3.61
CA PHE A 110 -7.72 -9.69 3.93
C PHE A 110 -7.88 -8.41 4.75
N ALA A 111 -8.93 -7.63 4.51
CA ALA A 111 -9.26 -6.46 5.30
C ALA A 111 -9.45 -6.81 6.79
N ARG A 112 -10.14 -7.91 7.10
CA ARG A 112 -10.30 -8.34 8.51
C ARG A 112 -8.96 -8.70 9.15
N TYR A 113 -8.08 -9.40 8.44
CA TYR A 113 -6.72 -9.68 8.89
C TYR A 113 -5.93 -8.39 9.13
N LEU A 114 -5.98 -7.45 8.18
CA LEU A 114 -5.19 -6.24 8.28
C LEU A 114 -5.69 -5.34 9.44
N TRP A 115 -7.00 -5.13 9.52
CA TRP A 115 -7.59 -4.24 10.50
C TRP A 115 -7.57 -4.77 11.94
N HIS A 116 -7.36 -6.09 12.16
CA HIS A 116 -7.23 -6.61 13.53
C HIS A 116 -5.98 -6.09 14.24
N TRP A 117 -4.94 -5.70 13.50
CA TRP A 117 -3.70 -5.17 14.06
C TRP A 117 -3.85 -3.85 14.81
N VAL A 118 -4.93 -3.14 14.56
CA VAL A 118 -5.28 -1.85 15.17
C VAL A 118 -6.67 -1.88 15.83
N ASP A 119 -7.21 -3.07 16.12
CA ASP A 119 -8.54 -3.25 16.71
C ASP A 119 -9.66 -2.53 15.93
N GLY A 120 -9.48 -2.38 14.62
CA GLY A 120 -10.43 -1.75 13.70
C GLY A 120 -10.44 -0.21 13.74
N VAL A 121 -9.56 0.43 14.53
CA VAL A 121 -9.48 1.90 14.69
C VAL A 121 -8.13 2.40 14.19
N PRO A 122 -8.08 3.42 13.31
CA PRO A 122 -6.83 4.00 12.85
C PRO A 122 -5.95 4.51 14.00
N VAL A 123 -4.64 4.34 13.84
CA VAL A 123 -3.63 4.93 14.73
C VAL A 123 -3.34 6.34 14.23
N ASP A 124 -3.64 7.36 15.00
CA ASP A 124 -3.34 8.76 14.68
C ASP A 124 -2.07 9.20 15.42
N HIS A 125 -0.98 9.43 14.67
CA HIS A 125 0.29 9.89 15.26
C HIS A 125 0.30 11.39 15.56
N ARG A 126 -0.70 12.16 15.09
CA ARG A 126 -0.84 13.60 15.35
C ARG A 126 0.43 14.39 15.03
N LEU A 127 1.01 14.12 13.86
CA LEU A 127 2.27 14.73 13.44
C LEU A 127 2.12 16.24 13.28
N GLU A 128 3.01 16.99 13.90
CA GLU A 128 3.07 18.46 13.79
C GLU A 128 4.00 18.90 12.66
N ARG A 129 5.04 18.13 12.35
CA ARG A 129 6.06 18.45 11.35
C ARG A 129 6.35 17.26 10.46
N PRO A 130 6.68 17.47 9.18
CA PRO A 130 7.00 16.39 8.24
C PRO A 130 8.18 15.50 8.69
N GLU A 131 9.16 16.07 9.35
CA GLU A 131 10.36 15.40 9.85
C GLU A 131 10.09 14.47 11.04
N ASP A 132 8.93 14.59 11.67
CA ASP A 132 8.51 13.72 12.78
C ASP A 132 7.93 12.39 12.27
N MET A 133 7.64 12.28 10.96
CA MET A 133 7.12 11.06 10.35
C MET A 133 8.21 9.98 10.35
N PRO A 134 8.00 8.84 11.05
CA PRO A 134 8.98 7.76 11.05
C PRO A 134 9.00 7.02 9.71
N GLY A 135 10.13 6.39 9.41
CA GLY A 135 10.21 5.48 8.25
C GLY A 135 9.61 4.11 8.52
N GLU A 136 9.47 3.72 9.80
CA GLU A 136 8.86 2.49 10.29
C GLU A 136 8.56 2.63 11.79
N ASP A 137 7.65 1.81 12.30
CA ASP A 137 7.27 1.76 13.72
C ASP A 137 7.13 0.32 14.24
N ASP A 138 6.72 0.15 15.49
CA ASP A 138 6.51 -1.18 16.08
C ASP A 138 5.36 -1.94 15.42
N LEU A 139 4.31 -1.24 14.98
CA LEU A 139 3.19 -1.86 14.27
C LEU A 139 3.65 -2.41 12.92
N SER A 140 4.32 -1.58 12.11
CA SER A 140 4.81 -1.99 10.80
C SER A 140 5.83 -3.12 10.87
N ARG A 141 6.70 -3.14 11.90
CA ARG A 141 7.64 -4.25 12.14
C ARG A 141 6.93 -5.56 12.44
N ARG A 142 5.88 -5.54 13.30
CA ARG A 142 5.09 -6.73 13.64
C ARG A 142 4.30 -7.24 12.43
N VAL A 143 3.61 -6.37 11.71
CA VAL A 143 2.86 -6.72 10.49
C VAL A 143 3.80 -7.27 9.42
N SER A 144 4.96 -6.62 9.19
CA SER A 144 5.99 -7.09 8.26
C SER A 144 6.47 -8.50 8.60
N ALA A 145 6.71 -8.78 9.89
CA ALA A 145 7.17 -10.10 10.33
C ALA A 145 6.11 -11.19 10.07
N ASP A 146 4.84 -10.91 10.32
CA ASP A 146 3.76 -11.86 10.07
C ASP A 146 3.49 -12.05 8.57
N LEU A 147 3.47 -10.98 7.77
CA LEU A 147 3.36 -11.08 6.32
C LEU A 147 4.48 -11.94 5.71
N LYS A 148 5.73 -11.74 6.13
CA LYS A 148 6.87 -12.57 5.68
C LYS A 148 6.68 -14.04 6.05
N LYS A 149 6.22 -14.33 7.27
CA LYS A 149 5.92 -15.69 7.73
C LYS A 149 4.83 -16.35 6.89
N ARG A 150 3.86 -15.57 6.42
CA ARG A 150 2.76 -16.01 5.54
C ARG A 150 3.19 -16.13 4.06
N GLY A 151 4.44 -15.82 3.74
CA GLY A 151 5.01 -16.00 2.41
C GLY A 151 5.03 -14.75 1.53
N PHE A 152 4.57 -13.61 2.00
CA PHE A 152 4.65 -12.35 1.25
C PHE A 152 6.10 -11.93 1.00
N ARG A 153 6.31 -11.23 -0.10
CA ARG A 153 7.60 -10.69 -0.56
C ARG A 153 7.53 -9.18 -0.72
N PHE A 154 8.67 -8.51 -0.65
CA PHE A 154 8.76 -7.05 -0.68
C PHE A 154 7.88 -6.35 0.39
N VAL A 155 7.79 -6.95 1.56
CA VAL A 155 7.04 -6.45 2.72
C VAL A 155 7.98 -6.15 3.88
N GLY A 156 9.05 -5.40 3.63
CA GLY A 156 9.93 -4.86 4.68
C GLY A 156 9.19 -3.86 5.58
N PRO A 157 9.67 -3.59 6.83
CA PRO A 157 8.95 -2.72 7.75
C PRO A 157 8.65 -1.33 7.19
N VAL A 158 9.59 -0.73 6.44
CA VAL A 158 9.42 0.57 5.79
C VAL A 158 8.31 0.53 4.74
N ILE A 159 8.29 -0.52 3.89
CA ILE A 159 7.24 -0.70 2.87
C ILE A 159 5.89 -0.93 3.54
N VAL A 160 5.86 -1.75 4.59
CA VAL A 160 4.63 -2.02 5.34
C VAL A 160 4.14 -0.76 6.06
N TYR A 161 5.04 0.10 6.56
CA TYR A 161 4.65 1.38 7.15
C TYR A 161 3.89 2.26 6.14
N SER A 162 4.46 2.47 4.95
CA SER A 162 3.79 3.20 3.86
C SER A 162 2.48 2.53 3.45
N TYR A 163 2.46 1.20 3.38
CA TYR A 163 1.24 0.44 3.10
C TYR A 163 0.14 0.67 4.15
N LEU A 164 0.47 0.69 5.44
CA LEU A 164 -0.49 0.95 6.52
C LEU A 164 -1.02 2.39 6.47
N GLN A 165 -0.17 3.37 6.09
CA GLN A 165 -0.62 4.74 5.82
C GLN A 165 -1.60 4.77 4.64
N GLY A 166 -1.23 4.20 3.50
CA GLY A 166 -2.09 4.18 2.31
C GLY A 166 -3.40 3.42 2.51
N ALA A 167 -3.41 2.38 3.35
CA ALA A 167 -4.61 1.63 3.73
C ALA A 167 -5.44 2.31 4.83
N GLY A 168 -4.96 3.42 5.39
CA GLY A 168 -5.66 4.19 6.41
C GLY A 168 -5.67 3.56 7.80
N LEU A 169 -4.77 2.58 8.07
CA LEU A 169 -4.56 2.07 9.42
C LEU A 169 -3.72 3.02 10.26
N ILE A 170 -2.89 3.82 9.62
CA ILE A 170 -2.10 4.89 10.22
C ILE A 170 -2.52 6.21 9.59
N ASN A 171 -2.84 7.19 10.42
CA ASN A 171 -3.10 8.55 9.98
C ASN A 171 -1.87 9.42 10.29
N ASP A 172 -1.13 9.77 9.24
CA ASP A 172 0.05 10.61 9.30
C ASP A 172 -0.12 11.93 8.54
N HIS A 173 -1.36 12.31 8.25
CA HIS A 173 -1.61 13.71 7.88
C HIS A 173 -1.12 14.61 9.00
N LEU A 174 -0.41 15.69 8.64
CA LEU A 174 -0.06 16.72 9.63
C LEU A 174 -1.34 17.27 10.26
N VAL A 175 -1.30 17.57 11.56
CA VAL A 175 -2.46 18.14 12.29
C VAL A 175 -2.99 19.44 11.66
N THR A 176 -2.15 20.14 10.89
CA THR A 176 -2.51 21.34 10.12
C THR A 176 -3.07 21.03 8.74
N CYS A 177 -3.00 19.78 8.29
CA CYS A 177 -3.51 19.36 6.99
C CYS A 177 -5.05 19.27 7.02
N PRO A 178 -5.77 19.85 6.05
CA PRO A 178 -7.24 19.80 6.02
C PRO A 178 -7.82 18.36 5.99
N TRP A 179 -7.05 17.39 5.51
CA TRP A 179 -7.47 15.98 5.41
C TRP A 179 -7.20 15.17 6.68
N HIS A 180 -6.49 15.71 7.69
CA HIS A 180 -6.19 15.00 8.92
C HIS A 180 -7.44 14.44 9.62
N GLY A 181 -8.53 15.20 9.68
CA GLY A 181 -9.77 14.77 10.34
C GLY A 181 -10.68 13.90 9.47
N GLU A 182 -10.40 13.73 8.18
CA GLU A 182 -11.26 12.96 7.27
C GLU A 182 -10.93 11.46 7.26
N GLY A 183 -9.78 11.06 7.83
CA GLY A 183 -9.31 9.68 7.90
C GLY A 183 -9.60 8.96 9.23
N LEU A 184 -10.33 9.60 10.13
CA LEU A 184 -10.59 9.08 11.48
C LEU A 184 -12.02 8.60 11.68
#